data_bdac8cb21a3514fadcb7b4333ac5d6f4
#
_entry.id   bdac8cb21a3514fadcb7b4333ac5d6f4
#
_cell.length_a   1.000
_cell.length_b   1.000
_cell.length_c   1.000
_cell.angle_alpha   90.00
_cell.angle_beta   90.00
_cell.angle_gamma   90.00
#
_symmetry.space_group_name_H-M   'P 1'
#
loop_
_entity.id
_entity.type
_entity.pdbx_description
1 polymer ?
#
loop_
_entity_poly.entity_id
_entity_poly.type
_entity_poly.pdbx_seq_one_letter_code
_entity_poly.pdbx_strand_id
1 'polypeptide(L)'
;MYDHEFTFDLSIEAADKNASILIDKYGGNLSDAIDTNSRSILGYGSEFRPTELIAKIYKNHPCWDRMRNILLHGSDWPLEPIIKEQRVADVYEALSFGNHKGAQARSNELADLIEKDVQFGYALPLPVRVAKALPGVLFAPMNIMD
;
A
#
# COMPACT_ATOMS: atom_id res chain seq x y z
N MET A 1 9.75 -13.28 -16.68
CA MET A 1 8.51 -13.38 -15.88
C MET A 1 8.95 -13.35 -14.42
N TYR A 2 8.62 -12.29 -13.69
CA TYR A 2 8.95 -12.22 -12.27
C TYR A 2 8.01 -13.19 -11.55
N ASP A 3 8.58 -14.08 -10.75
CA ASP A 3 7.82 -15.04 -9.95
C ASP A 3 7.23 -14.27 -8.77
N HIS A 4 5.95 -13.87 -8.90
CA HIS A 4 5.27 -13.10 -7.86
C HIS A 4 4.63 -14.06 -6.87
N GLU A 5 4.98 -13.91 -5.63
CA GLU A 5 4.37 -14.65 -4.54
C GLU A 5 2.91 -14.25 -4.34
N PHE A 6 2.64 -12.93 -4.37
CA PHE A 6 1.29 -12.36 -4.27
C PHE A 6 0.56 -12.33 -5.63
N THR A 7 -0.76 -12.27 -5.57
CA THR A 7 -1.63 -12.19 -6.75
C THR A 7 -2.26 -10.80 -6.82
N PHE A 8 -2.08 -10.12 -7.94
CA PHE A 8 -2.53 -8.75 -8.17
C PHE A 8 -3.79 -8.73 -9.05
N ASP A 9 -4.92 -9.06 -8.41
CA ASP A 9 -6.23 -9.09 -9.02
C ASP A 9 -7.28 -8.82 -7.92
N LEU A 10 -8.40 -8.20 -8.25
CA LEU A 10 -9.44 -7.81 -7.28
C LEU A 10 -10.41 -8.94 -6.92
N SER A 11 -10.13 -10.19 -7.32
CA SER A 11 -10.97 -11.32 -6.93
C SER A 11 -10.85 -11.63 -5.43
N ILE A 12 -11.90 -12.22 -4.89
CA ILE A 12 -11.92 -12.70 -3.50
C ILE A 12 -10.85 -13.78 -3.31
N GLU A 13 -10.66 -14.64 -4.29
CA GLU A 13 -9.67 -15.71 -4.31
C GLU A 13 -8.24 -15.17 -4.22
N ALA A 14 -7.93 -14.12 -4.97
CA ALA A 14 -6.64 -13.45 -4.91
C ALA A 14 -6.40 -12.81 -3.53
N ALA A 15 -7.39 -12.11 -3.00
CA ALA A 15 -7.31 -11.49 -1.68
C ALA A 15 -7.09 -12.54 -0.58
N ASP A 16 -7.82 -13.66 -0.61
CA ASP A 16 -7.68 -14.76 0.37
C ASP A 16 -6.32 -15.46 0.25
N LYS A 17 -5.82 -15.69 -0.97
CA LYS A 17 -4.49 -16.22 -1.21
C LYS A 17 -3.41 -15.30 -0.65
N ASN A 18 -3.49 -14.00 -0.93
CA ASN A 18 -2.56 -13.01 -0.42
C ASN A 18 -2.57 -12.96 1.11
N ALA A 19 -3.76 -13.05 1.71
CA ALA A 19 -3.91 -13.09 3.17
C ALA A 19 -3.22 -14.32 3.77
N SER A 20 -3.38 -15.49 3.16
CA SER A 20 -2.72 -16.73 3.61
C SER A 20 -1.20 -16.58 3.54
N ILE A 21 -0.67 -16.09 2.43
CA ILE A 21 0.77 -15.86 2.28
C ILE A 21 1.28 -14.89 3.36
N LEU A 22 0.58 -13.77 3.55
CA LEU A 22 0.98 -12.76 4.53
C LEU A 22 0.98 -13.30 5.96
N ILE A 23 -0.02 -14.10 6.33
CA ILE A 23 -0.14 -14.68 7.67
C ILE A 23 0.84 -15.83 7.86
N ASP A 24 0.83 -16.81 6.96
CA ASP A 24 1.53 -18.08 7.15
C ASP A 24 3.04 -17.93 6.98
N LYS A 25 3.47 -17.08 6.06
CA LYS A 25 4.89 -16.89 5.76
C LYS A 25 5.52 -15.71 6.50
N TYR A 26 4.78 -14.61 6.65
CA TYR A 26 5.29 -13.36 7.23
C TYR A 26 4.70 -13.05 8.61
N GLY A 27 3.88 -13.92 9.17
CA GLY A 27 3.27 -13.70 10.50
C GLY A 27 2.41 -12.44 10.59
N GLY A 28 1.88 -11.95 9.45
CA GLY A 28 1.14 -10.68 9.36
C GLY A 28 2.03 -9.44 9.31
N ASN A 29 3.34 -9.58 9.17
CA ASN A 29 4.28 -8.46 9.04
C ASN A 29 4.34 -7.99 7.58
N LEU A 30 3.59 -6.94 7.27
CA LEU A 30 3.53 -6.37 5.91
C LEU A 30 4.87 -5.79 5.47
N SER A 31 5.65 -5.18 6.38
CA SER A 31 6.97 -4.63 6.05
C SER A 31 7.93 -5.73 5.59
N ASP A 32 7.99 -6.84 6.31
CA ASP A 32 8.83 -7.98 5.92
C ASP A 32 8.40 -8.57 4.57
N ALA A 33 7.09 -8.61 4.32
CA ALA A 33 6.54 -9.06 3.05
C ALA A 33 6.98 -8.14 1.90
N ILE A 34 6.89 -6.82 2.08
CA ILE A 34 7.33 -5.83 1.08
C ILE A 34 8.84 -5.91 0.87
N ASP A 35 9.64 -5.93 1.92
CA ASP A 35 11.11 -5.96 1.83
C ASP A 35 11.62 -7.23 1.14
N THR A 36 11.00 -8.37 1.44
CA THR A 36 11.34 -9.65 0.81
C THR A 36 11.00 -9.65 -0.69
N ASN A 37 9.90 -8.99 -1.08
CA ASN A 37 9.44 -8.90 -2.46
C ASN A 37 9.87 -7.61 -3.17
N SER A 38 10.77 -6.81 -2.60
CA SER A 38 11.18 -5.50 -3.11
C SER A 38 11.76 -5.50 -4.53
N ARG A 39 12.13 -6.65 -5.07
CA ARG A 39 12.60 -6.83 -6.45
C ARG A 39 11.47 -7.19 -7.43
N SER A 40 10.26 -7.38 -6.91
CA SER A 40 9.06 -7.64 -7.68
C SER A 40 8.24 -6.36 -7.90
N ILE A 41 6.98 -6.46 -8.32
CA ILE A 41 6.07 -5.32 -8.45
C ILE A 41 5.80 -4.68 -7.08
N LEU A 42 5.59 -5.49 -6.05
CA LEU A 42 5.38 -5.02 -4.69
C LEU A 42 6.70 -4.52 -4.11
N GLY A 43 6.84 -3.22 -3.97
CA GLY A 43 8.05 -2.60 -3.42
C GLY A 43 7.88 -1.11 -3.18
N TYR A 44 8.66 -0.56 -2.27
CA TYR A 44 8.67 0.87 -2.00
C TYR A 44 9.17 1.65 -3.21
N GLY A 45 8.46 2.71 -3.58
CA GLY A 45 8.84 3.59 -4.68
C GLY A 45 8.80 2.95 -6.06
N SER A 46 8.03 1.87 -6.23
CA SER A 46 7.89 1.18 -7.52
C SER A 46 7.28 2.06 -8.62
N GLU A 47 6.51 3.09 -8.25
CA GLU A 47 5.93 4.11 -9.13
C GLU A 47 6.95 5.15 -9.61
N PHE A 48 8.12 5.23 -8.99
CA PHE A 48 9.16 6.17 -9.38
C PHE A 48 10.15 5.56 -10.38
N ARG A 49 10.80 6.43 -11.13
CA ARG A 49 11.93 6.01 -11.97
C ARG A 49 13.08 5.51 -11.08
N PRO A 50 13.87 4.54 -11.56
CA PRO A 50 15.04 4.06 -10.82
C PRO A 50 15.91 5.22 -10.34
N THR A 51 16.32 5.17 -9.08
CA THR A 51 17.10 6.23 -8.41
C THR A 51 18.35 6.62 -9.19
N GLU A 52 19.00 5.67 -9.87
CA GLU A 52 20.20 5.88 -10.70
C GLU A 52 19.90 6.76 -11.92
N LEU A 53 18.69 6.69 -12.47
CA LEU A 53 18.27 7.55 -13.57
C LEU A 53 17.98 8.97 -13.08
N ILE A 54 17.35 9.10 -11.93
CA ILE A 54 17.09 10.39 -11.27
C ILE A 54 18.41 11.06 -10.87
N ALA A 55 19.39 10.28 -10.37
CA ALA A 55 20.72 10.75 -10.02
C ALA A 55 21.47 11.43 -11.17
N LYS A 56 21.28 10.98 -12.42
CA LYS A 56 21.90 11.62 -13.58
C LYS A 56 21.55 13.09 -13.73
N ILE A 57 20.35 13.47 -13.27
CA ILE A 57 19.84 14.86 -13.36
C ILE A 57 20.15 15.61 -12.06
N TYR A 58 19.95 14.98 -10.91
CA TYR A 58 19.89 15.67 -9.61
C TYR A 58 21.08 15.42 -8.69
N LYS A 59 22.10 14.62 -9.06
CA LYS A 59 23.25 14.28 -8.19
C LYS A 59 24.00 15.50 -7.63
N ASN A 60 23.96 16.64 -8.28
CA ASN A 60 24.60 17.87 -7.84
C ASN A 60 23.63 18.81 -7.08
N HIS A 61 22.37 18.40 -6.86
CA HIS A 61 21.42 19.20 -6.10
C HIS A 61 21.75 19.17 -4.62
N PRO A 62 21.71 20.32 -3.90
CA PRO A 62 22.07 20.37 -2.47
C PRO A 62 21.34 19.39 -1.57
N CYS A 63 20.08 19.03 -1.92
CA CYS A 63 19.27 18.08 -1.17
C CYS A 63 19.30 16.66 -1.75
N TRP A 64 20.22 16.34 -2.67
CA TRP A 64 20.20 15.06 -3.36
C TRP A 64 20.30 13.86 -2.41
N ASP A 65 21.19 13.91 -1.42
CA ASP A 65 21.35 12.79 -0.48
C ASP A 65 20.07 12.50 0.31
N ARG A 66 19.35 13.56 0.72
CA ARG A 66 18.06 13.43 1.39
C ARG A 66 16.99 12.87 0.44
N MET A 67 16.92 13.40 -0.79
CA MET A 67 15.99 12.90 -1.80
C MET A 67 16.26 11.43 -2.15
N ARG A 68 17.53 11.08 -2.35
CA ARG A 68 17.96 9.71 -2.62
C ARG A 68 17.55 8.75 -1.50
N ASN A 69 17.75 9.16 -0.26
CA ASN A 69 17.35 8.36 0.89
C ASN A 69 15.83 8.13 0.92
N ILE A 70 15.03 9.16 0.66
CA ILE A 70 13.58 9.05 0.57
C ILE A 70 13.15 8.13 -0.58
N LEU A 71 13.79 8.22 -1.75
CA LEU A 71 13.47 7.38 -2.89
C LEU A 71 13.81 5.90 -2.66
N LEU A 72 14.81 5.60 -1.84
CA LEU A 72 15.24 4.24 -1.55
C LEU A 72 14.51 3.61 -0.37
N HIS A 73 14.16 4.39 0.64
CA HIS A 73 13.71 3.88 1.94
C HIS A 73 12.39 4.48 2.41
N GLY A 74 11.79 5.39 1.62
CA GLY A 74 10.62 6.17 2.04
C GLY A 74 11.00 7.35 2.93
N SER A 75 10.00 8.16 3.28
CA SER A 75 10.18 9.32 4.15
C SER A 75 10.13 8.90 5.62
N ASP A 76 11.15 9.29 6.36
CA ASP A 76 11.21 9.13 7.81
C ASP A 76 10.52 10.34 8.48
N TRP A 77 9.20 10.25 8.60
CA TRP A 77 8.41 11.22 9.33
C TRP A 77 8.28 10.79 10.78
N PRO A 78 8.57 11.67 11.75
CA PRO A 78 8.29 11.38 13.15
C PRO A 78 6.76 11.24 13.31
N LEU A 79 6.30 9.99 13.48
CA LEU A 79 4.90 9.70 13.76
C LEU A 79 4.73 9.56 15.28
N GLU A 80 3.73 10.24 15.82
CA GLU A 80 3.30 9.96 17.19
C GLU A 80 2.64 8.57 17.23
N PRO A 81 3.05 7.69 18.16
CA PRO A 81 2.44 6.37 18.27
C PRO A 81 0.97 6.51 18.69
N ILE A 82 0.08 5.96 17.87
CA ILE A 82 -1.34 5.85 18.20
C ILE A 82 -1.50 4.67 19.16
N ILE A 83 -2.09 4.90 20.32
CA ILE A 83 -2.39 3.83 21.26
C ILE A 83 -3.38 2.84 20.66
N LYS A 84 -3.28 1.57 21.07
CA LYS A 84 -4.05 0.48 20.47
C LYS A 84 -5.56 0.72 20.50
N GLU A 85 -6.07 1.22 21.62
CA GLU A 85 -7.48 1.49 21.82
C GLU A 85 -8.00 2.56 20.86
N GLN A 86 -7.23 3.64 20.68
CA GLN A 86 -7.56 4.70 19.72
C GLN A 86 -7.55 4.16 18.29
N ARG A 87 -6.53 3.39 17.92
CA ARG A 87 -6.47 2.77 16.59
C ARG A 87 -7.67 1.87 16.29
N VAL A 88 -8.11 1.08 17.26
CA VAL A 88 -9.29 0.21 17.10
C VAL A 88 -10.54 1.05 16.88
N ALA A 89 -10.71 2.15 17.63
CA ALA A 89 -11.82 3.07 17.45
C ALA A 89 -11.81 3.74 16.08
N ASP A 90 -10.66 4.24 15.64
CA ASP A 90 -10.47 4.89 14.33
C ASP A 90 -10.77 3.93 13.17
N VAL A 91 -10.31 2.68 13.27
CA VAL A 91 -10.59 1.64 12.27
C VAL A 91 -12.09 1.34 12.19
N TYR A 92 -12.75 1.22 13.35
CA TYR A 92 -14.20 0.99 13.40
C TYR A 92 -14.99 2.16 12.80
N GLU A 93 -14.62 3.39 13.15
CA GLU A 93 -15.25 4.60 12.62
C GLU A 93 -15.06 4.71 11.10
N ALA A 94 -13.85 4.51 10.59
CA ALA A 94 -13.57 4.56 9.17
C ALA A 94 -14.35 3.49 8.37
N LEU A 95 -14.42 2.26 8.86
CA LEU A 95 -15.20 1.18 8.23
C LEU A 95 -16.71 1.46 8.27
N SER A 96 -17.21 2.10 9.36
CA SER A 96 -18.62 2.47 9.48
C SER A 96 -18.98 3.64 8.57
N PHE A 97 -18.07 4.59 8.39
CA PHE A 97 -18.25 5.72 7.48
C PHE A 97 -18.24 5.24 6.00
N GLY A 98 -17.37 4.30 5.67
CA GLY A 98 -17.18 3.83 4.30
C GLY A 98 -16.53 4.90 3.41
N ASN A 99 -16.84 4.87 2.11
CA ASN A 99 -16.34 5.85 1.16
C ASN A 99 -17.22 7.11 1.12
N HIS A 100 -16.66 8.21 0.66
CA HIS A 100 -17.41 9.45 0.41
C HIS A 100 -18.53 9.26 -0.62
N LYS A 101 -19.57 10.08 -0.55
CA LYS A 101 -20.76 9.99 -1.42
C LYS A 101 -20.42 10.01 -2.91
N GLY A 102 -19.42 10.78 -3.33
CA GLY A 102 -18.95 10.82 -4.71
C GLY A 102 -18.43 9.46 -5.19
N ALA A 103 -17.60 8.82 -4.38
CA ALA A 103 -17.09 7.47 -4.67
C ALA A 103 -18.19 6.41 -4.62
N GLN A 104 -19.15 6.53 -3.68
CA GLN A 104 -20.29 5.61 -3.61
C GLN A 104 -21.20 5.70 -4.84
N ALA A 105 -21.45 6.92 -5.34
CA ALA A 105 -22.25 7.15 -6.53
C ALA A 105 -21.57 6.67 -7.84
N ARG A 106 -20.24 6.60 -7.84
CA ARG A 106 -19.39 6.20 -8.99
C ARG A 106 -18.57 4.94 -8.65
N SER A 107 -19.17 3.99 -7.97
CA SER A 107 -18.47 2.81 -7.44
C SER A 107 -17.81 1.94 -8.51
N ASN A 108 -18.40 1.82 -9.71
CA ASN A 108 -17.80 1.07 -10.81
C ASN A 108 -16.53 1.77 -11.32
N GLU A 109 -16.56 3.08 -11.47
CA GLU A 109 -15.40 3.86 -11.90
C GLU A 109 -14.28 3.82 -10.86
N LEU A 110 -14.62 3.87 -9.57
CA LEU A 110 -13.65 3.68 -8.50
C LEU A 110 -13.04 2.28 -8.55
N ALA A 111 -13.85 1.25 -8.81
CA ALA A 111 -13.36 -0.12 -8.93
C ALA A 111 -12.37 -0.26 -10.11
N ASP A 112 -12.69 0.33 -11.27
CA ASP A 112 -11.80 0.33 -12.45
C ASP A 112 -10.46 1.04 -12.18
N LEU A 113 -10.46 2.11 -11.39
CA LEU A 113 -9.23 2.82 -10.99
C LEU A 113 -8.40 1.96 -10.05
N ILE A 114 -9.01 1.36 -9.03
CA ILE A 114 -8.33 0.47 -8.09
C ILE A 114 -7.78 -0.76 -8.80
N GLU A 115 -8.53 -1.33 -9.73
CA GLU A 115 -8.07 -2.50 -10.51
C GLU A 115 -6.77 -2.20 -11.27
N LYS A 116 -6.64 -1.01 -11.85
CA LYS A 116 -5.40 -0.57 -12.49
C LYS A 116 -4.24 -0.48 -11.51
N ASP A 117 -4.45 0.11 -10.33
CA ASP A 117 -3.42 0.20 -9.30
C ASP A 117 -3.00 -1.19 -8.82
N VAL A 118 -3.94 -2.12 -8.68
CA VAL A 118 -3.65 -3.52 -8.33
C VAL A 118 -2.85 -4.19 -9.45
N GLN A 119 -3.24 -4.05 -10.71
CA GLN A 119 -2.55 -4.66 -11.86
C GLN A 119 -1.11 -4.14 -12.01
N PHE A 120 -0.84 -2.87 -11.64
CA PHE A 120 0.49 -2.29 -11.60
C PHE A 120 1.29 -2.65 -10.34
N GLY A 121 0.69 -3.35 -9.38
CA GLY A 121 1.34 -3.72 -8.12
C GLY A 121 1.45 -2.59 -7.11
N TYR A 122 0.72 -1.47 -7.29
CA TYR A 122 0.70 -0.35 -6.35
C TYR A 122 -0.21 -0.60 -5.15
N ALA A 123 -1.11 -1.57 -5.25
CA ALA A 123 -2.02 -1.96 -4.19
C ALA A 123 -2.07 -3.49 -4.07
N LEU A 124 -2.02 -3.99 -2.84
CA LEU A 124 -2.15 -5.42 -2.53
C LEU A 124 -3.56 -5.71 -2.03
N PRO A 125 -4.37 -6.50 -2.76
CA PRO A 125 -5.69 -6.91 -2.30
C PRO A 125 -5.59 -7.81 -1.06
N LEU A 126 -6.33 -7.42 -0.01
CA LEU A 126 -6.47 -8.19 1.23
C LEU A 126 -7.92 -8.14 1.70
N PRO A 127 -8.44 -9.22 2.30
CA PRO A 127 -9.76 -9.19 2.93
C PRO A 127 -9.77 -8.21 4.11
N VAL A 128 -10.86 -7.47 4.27
CA VAL A 128 -11.02 -6.49 5.37
C VAL A 128 -10.78 -7.14 6.75
N ARG A 129 -11.21 -8.40 6.94
CA ARG A 129 -10.99 -9.13 8.19
C ARG A 129 -9.51 -9.28 8.56
N VAL A 130 -8.64 -9.41 7.56
CA VAL A 130 -7.18 -9.52 7.75
C VAL A 130 -6.58 -8.12 7.88
N ALA A 131 -6.90 -7.22 6.95
CA ALA A 131 -6.37 -5.86 6.94
C ALA A 131 -6.58 -5.14 8.29
N LYS A 132 -7.78 -5.21 8.89
CA LYS A 132 -8.05 -4.57 10.19
C LYS A 132 -7.27 -5.16 11.37
N ALA A 133 -6.73 -6.37 11.23
CA ALA A 133 -5.95 -7.03 12.26
C ALA A 133 -4.44 -6.76 12.14
N LEU A 134 -3.99 -6.20 11.00
CA LEU A 134 -2.58 -5.90 10.80
C LEU A 134 -2.09 -4.81 11.76
N PRO A 135 -0.87 -4.92 12.30
CA PRO A 135 -0.29 -3.89 13.14
C PRO A 135 -0.17 -2.55 12.41
N GLY A 136 -0.57 -1.47 13.09
CA GLY A 136 -0.40 -0.12 12.55
C GLY A 136 -1.29 0.28 11.39
N VAL A 137 -2.18 -0.60 10.90
CA VAL A 137 -3.06 -0.26 9.79
C VAL A 137 -4.05 0.85 10.16
N LEU A 138 -4.28 1.75 9.21
CA LEU A 138 -5.32 2.77 9.24
C LEU A 138 -6.18 2.63 7.99
N PHE A 139 -7.44 3.02 8.08
CA PHE A 139 -8.36 3.06 6.96
C PHE A 139 -8.68 4.50 6.59
N ALA A 140 -8.66 4.81 5.32
CA ALA A 140 -9.05 6.11 4.80
C ALA A 140 -10.20 5.96 3.80
N PRO A 141 -11.24 6.80 3.88
CA PRO A 141 -12.31 6.81 2.89
C PRO A 141 -11.78 7.33 1.56
N MET A 142 -12.21 6.70 0.48
CA MET A 142 -11.89 7.15 -0.88
C MET A 142 -12.92 8.14 -1.40
N ASN A 143 -12.49 9.01 -2.30
CA ASN A 143 -13.36 9.90 -3.06
C ASN A 143 -12.94 9.90 -4.52
N ILE A 144 -13.87 10.28 -5.42
CA ILE A 144 -13.59 10.57 -6.81
C ILE A 144 -13.81 12.08 -6.99
N MET A 145 -12.78 12.75 -7.48
CA MET A 145 -12.86 14.16 -7.88
C MET A 145 -12.91 14.26 -9.41
N ASP A 146 -13.66 15.24 -9.90
CA ASP A 146 -13.74 15.57 -11.33
C ASP A 146 -12.49 16.30 -11.79
#